data_d7db2d50f8c3c7293c4bad69fc6e319d
#
_entry.id   d7db2d50f8c3c7293c4bad69fc6e319d
#
_cell.length_a   1.000
_cell.length_b   1.000
_cell.length_c   1.000
_cell.angle_alpha   90.00
_cell.angle_beta   90.00
_cell.angle_gamma   90.00
#
_symmetry.space_group_name_H-M   'P 1'
#
loop_
_entity.id
_entity.type
_entity.pdbx_description
1 polymer ?
#
loop_
_entity_poly.entity_id
_entity_poly.type
_entity_poly.pdbx_seq_one_letter_code
_entity_poly.pdbx_strand_id
1 'polypeptide(L)'
;LSNALVLRKYWGWKKGDVLIHALPIFHVHGLFVALHGALINGSKMIWLSKFDAGVVARKMPEATVFMGVPTLYVRLLAEPGFGKQAVRNMRLFIAGSAPLLVETFNEWKERTGHTILERYGMSETSMLTSNPYHEADGPRIAGTVGRPLPGVELRCMTQEQQPCAVGEVGGIEVRGPNVFPGYWRMPEKTAEEFTTDG
;
A
#
# COMPACT_ATOMS: atom_id res chain seq x y z
N LEU A 1 -5.80 -1.80 14.67
CA LEU A 1 -4.68 -1.09 15.28
C LEU A 1 -3.35 -1.79 15.02
N SER A 2 -3.25 -3.13 15.20
CA SER A 2 -2.02 -3.92 15.00
C SER A 2 -1.35 -3.62 13.65
N ASN A 3 -2.10 -3.69 12.55
CA ASN A 3 -1.60 -3.43 11.20
C ASN A 3 -1.06 -1.99 11.06
N ALA A 4 -1.74 -0.98 11.59
CA ALA A 4 -1.29 0.40 11.50
C ALA A 4 0.03 0.65 12.27
N LEU A 5 0.23 -0.01 13.41
CA LEU A 5 1.49 0.05 14.17
C LEU A 5 2.64 -0.63 13.40
N VAL A 6 2.36 -1.79 12.76
CA VAL A 6 3.33 -2.48 11.91
C VAL A 6 3.72 -1.60 10.73
N LEU A 7 2.74 -1.04 10.01
CA LEU A 7 3.00 -0.19 8.85
C LEU A 7 3.76 1.09 9.21
N ARG A 8 3.46 1.70 10.36
CA ARG A 8 4.22 2.86 10.85
C ARG A 8 5.71 2.54 10.96
N LYS A 9 6.06 1.40 11.54
CA LYS A 9 7.45 0.97 11.68
C LYS A 9 8.05 0.53 10.34
N TYR A 10 7.34 -0.33 9.60
CA TYR A 10 7.82 -0.94 8.37
C TYR A 10 8.08 0.08 7.26
N TRP A 11 7.22 1.11 7.12
CA TRP A 11 7.38 2.19 6.13
C TRP A 11 8.21 3.37 6.67
N GLY A 12 8.84 3.22 7.83
CA GLY A 12 9.76 4.19 8.39
C GLY A 12 9.14 5.57 8.58
N TRP A 13 7.93 5.66 9.13
CA TRP A 13 7.32 6.96 9.44
C TRP A 13 8.18 7.75 10.41
N LYS A 14 8.40 9.03 10.14
CA LYS A 14 9.28 9.93 10.89
C LYS A 14 8.51 11.10 11.45
N LYS A 15 9.00 11.63 12.57
CA LYS A 15 8.52 12.93 13.08
C LYS A 15 8.74 14.00 12.01
N GLY A 16 7.72 14.80 11.75
CA GLY A 16 7.74 15.82 10.70
C GLY A 16 7.28 15.36 9.32
N ASP A 17 6.92 14.08 9.16
CA ASP A 17 6.30 13.64 7.91
C ASP A 17 5.01 14.42 7.63
N VAL A 18 4.79 14.69 6.34
CA VAL A 18 3.59 15.34 5.82
C VAL A 18 2.99 14.46 4.74
N LEU A 19 1.77 13.98 4.96
CA LEU A 19 1.03 13.15 4.02
C LEU A 19 0.14 14.01 3.11
N ILE A 20 0.25 13.86 1.80
CA ILE A 20 -0.85 14.27 0.91
C ILE A 20 -1.92 13.19 0.95
N HIS A 21 -3.08 13.53 1.47
CA HIS A 21 -4.23 12.63 1.56
C HIS A 21 -5.28 13.04 0.54
N ALA A 22 -5.35 12.28 -0.58
CA ALA A 22 -6.30 12.48 -1.67
C ALA A 22 -7.12 11.21 -1.97
N LEU A 23 -7.07 10.21 -1.06
CA LEU A 23 -7.80 8.96 -1.16
C LEU A 23 -9.19 9.07 -0.51
N PRO A 24 -10.19 8.35 -1.03
CA PRO A 24 -11.50 8.27 -0.38
C PRO A 24 -11.42 7.62 1.00
N ILE A 25 -12.00 8.26 2.02
CA ILE A 25 -11.99 7.74 3.40
C ILE A 25 -13.05 6.66 3.66
N PHE A 26 -13.86 6.31 2.69
CA PHE A 26 -14.79 5.18 2.78
C PHE A 26 -14.16 3.85 2.31
N HIS A 27 -12.89 3.87 1.88
CA HIS A 27 -12.10 2.69 1.57
C HIS A 27 -11.00 2.47 2.61
N VAL A 28 -10.67 1.20 2.85
CA VAL A 28 -9.59 0.76 3.75
C VAL A 28 -8.28 1.51 3.48
N HIS A 29 -7.90 1.73 2.22
CA HIS A 29 -6.67 2.43 1.85
C HIS A 29 -6.64 3.87 2.39
N GLY A 30 -7.70 4.61 2.20
CA GLY A 30 -7.79 6.00 2.67
C GLY A 30 -7.93 6.09 4.20
N LEU A 31 -8.84 5.29 4.79
CA LEU A 31 -9.17 5.36 6.21
C LEU A 31 -8.15 4.66 7.10
N PHE A 32 -7.94 3.35 6.88
CA PHE A 32 -7.16 2.53 7.82
C PHE A 32 -5.66 2.47 7.50
N VAL A 33 -5.25 2.84 6.30
CA VAL A 33 -3.83 2.84 5.91
C VAL A 33 -3.26 4.26 5.94
N ALA A 34 -3.79 5.16 5.11
CA ALA A 34 -3.25 6.51 4.98
C ALA A 34 -3.56 7.38 6.20
N LEU A 35 -4.84 7.53 6.57
CA LEU A 35 -5.26 8.37 7.69
C LEU A 35 -4.73 7.83 9.03
N HIS A 36 -4.91 6.54 9.33
CA HIS A 36 -4.40 5.96 10.58
C HIS A 36 -2.87 6.06 10.68
N GLY A 37 -2.15 5.82 9.57
CA GLY A 37 -0.69 5.97 9.54
C GLY A 37 -0.26 7.38 9.95
N ALA A 38 -0.89 8.41 9.38
CA ALA A 38 -0.61 9.79 9.71
C ALA A 38 -0.99 10.14 11.16
N LEU A 39 -2.17 9.71 11.63
CA LEU A 39 -2.64 9.99 13.02
C LEU A 39 -1.75 9.33 14.07
N ILE A 40 -1.42 8.04 13.91
CA ILE A 40 -0.56 7.31 14.86
C ILE A 40 0.85 7.89 14.90
N ASN A 41 1.33 8.43 13.78
CA ASN A 41 2.62 9.08 13.72
C ASN A 41 2.62 10.54 14.21
N GLY A 42 1.44 11.16 14.39
CA GLY A 42 1.31 12.60 14.66
C GLY A 42 1.76 13.46 13.48
N SER A 43 1.52 12.98 12.27
CA SER A 43 1.93 13.65 11.03
C SER A 43 0.92 14.70 10.59
N LYS A 44 1.43 15.78 10.00
CA LYS A 44 0.61 16.74 9.27
C LYS A 44 0.02 16.08 8.02
N MET A 45 -1.20 16.48 7.65
CA MET A 45 -1.83 16.06 6.40
C MET A 45 -2.20 17.28 5.55
N ILE A 46 -1.88 17.21 4.27
CA ILE A 46 -2.45 18.07 3.23
C ILE A 46 -3.68 17.34 2.72
N TRP A 47 -4.84 17.72 3.23
CA TRP A 47 -6.10 17.07 2.94
C TRP A 47 -6.72 17.62 1.67
N LEU A 48 -7.03 16.75 0.72
CA LEU A 48 -7.71 17.07 -0.51
C LEU A 48 -9.03 16.29 -0.56
N SER A 49 -10.15 16.96 -0.79
CA SER A 49 -11.47 16.34 -0.85
C SER A 49 -11.63 15.39 -2.04
N LYS A 50 -10.84 15.61 -3.09
CA LYS A 50 -10.72 14.74 -4.27
C LYS A 50 -9.32 14.83 -4.84
N PHE A 51 -8.91 13.79 -5.57
CA PHE A 51 -7.66 13.81 -6.32
C PHE A 51 -7.78 14.72 -7.56
N ASP A 52 -6.85 15.64 -7.66
CA ASP A 52 -6.55 16.44 -8.85
C ASP A 52 -5.03 16.42 -9.06
N ALA A 53 -4.58 15.94 -10.22
CA ALA A 53 -3.16 15.69 -10.47
C ALA A 53 -2.34 16.99 -10.42
N GLY A 54 -2.83 18.07 -11.03
CA GLY A 54 -2.15 19.36 -11.01
C GLY A 54 -2.07 19.95 -9.59
N VAL A 55 -3.13 19.83 -8.77
CA VAL A 55 -3.11 20.26 -7.36
C VAL A 55 -2.12 19.44 -6.57
N VAL A 56 -2.15 18.11 -6.69
CA VAL A 56 -1.23 17.21 -5.99
C VAL A 56 0.21 17.49 -6.38
N ALA A 57 0.52 17.65 -7.68
CA ALA A 57 1.86 17.97 -8.15
C ALA A 57 2.40 19.28 -7.54
N ARG A 58 1.57 20.32 -7.48
CA ARG A 58 1.94 21.61 -6.84
C ARG A 58 2.16 21.49 -5.33
N LYS A 59 1.47 20.54 -4.66
CA LYS A 59 1.56 20.34 -3.20
C LYS A 59 2.68 19.37 -2.79
N MET A 60 3.20 18.54 -3.69
CA MET A 60 4.28 17.60 -3.38
C MET A 60 5.53 18.23 -2.76
N PRO A 61 5.99 19.45 -3.15
CA PRO A 61 7.13 20.09 -2.48
C PRO A 61 6.91 20.40 -0.99
N GLU A 62 5.66 20.43 -0.51
CA GLU A 62 5.30 20.67 0.89
C GLU A 62 5.13 19.36 1.69
N ALA A 63 5.27 18.21 1.03
CA ALA A 63 4.99 16.89 1.58
C ALA A 63 6.21 15.95 1.54
N THR A 64 6.09 14.82 2.25
CA THR A 64 7.12 13.79 2.32
C THR A 64 6.58 12.40 1.94
N VAL A 65 5.27 12.18 2.06
CA VAL A 65 4.60 10.90 1.81
C VAL A 65 3.39 11.12 0.91
N PHE A 66 3.25 10.26 -0.08
CA PHE A 66 2.05 10.16 -0.91
C PHE A 66 1.60 8.70 -1.06
N MET A 67 0.32 8.48 -0.89
CA MET A 67 -0.31 7.17 -1.10
C MET A 67 -1.39 7.29 -2.16
N GLY A 68 -1.38 6.37 -3.11
CA GLY A 68 -2.31 6.37 -4.22
C GLY A 68 -2.57 5.00 -4.81
N VAL A 69 -3.66 4.88 -5.56
CA VAL A 69 -3.87 3.75 -6.45
C VAL A 69 -3.08 3.97 -7.75
N PRO A 70 -2.75 2.93 -8.53
CA PRO A 70 -1.91 3.06 -9.73
C PRO A 70 -2.36 4.14 -10.71
N THR A 71 -3.66 4.30 -10.91
CA THR A 71 -4.21 5.33 -11.82
C THR A 71 -3.86 6.77 -11.41
N LEU A 72 -3.62 7.03 -10.11
CA LEU A 72 -3.20 8.35 -9.64
C LEU A 72 -1.76 8.66 -10.07
N TYR A 73 -0.89 7.66 -10.07
CA TYR A 73 0.49 7.78 -10.55
C TYR A 73 0.54 8.03 -12.06
N VAL A 74 -0.26 7.30 -12.85
CA VAL A 74 -0.39 7.54 -14.30
C VAL A 74 -0.86 8.98 -14.57
N ARG A 75 -1.85 9.47 -13.83
CA ARG A 75 -2.34 10.86 -13.99
C ARG A 75 -1.30 11.89 -13.58
N LEU A 76 -0.48 11.64 -12.57
CA LEU A 76 0.64 12.53 -12.21
C LEU A 76 1.73 12.54 -13.28
N LEU A 77 2.04 11.39 -13.86
CA LEU A 77 2.97 11.30 -14.99
C LEU A 77 2.46 12.05 -16.24
N ALA A 78 1.15 12.17 -16.41
CA ALA A 78 0.56 12.94 -17.50
C ALA A 78 0.60 14.48 -17.29
N GLU A 79 0.91 14.95 -16.06
CA GLU A 79 1.01 16.39 -15.79
C GLU A 79 2.23 17.01 -16.48
N PRO A 80 2.07 18.13 -17.20
CA PRO A 80 3.18 18.82 -17.85
C PRO A 80 4.25 19.24 -16.83
N GLY A 81 5.51 18.87 -17.12
CA GLY A 81 6.67 19.25 -16.29
C GLY A 81 6.77 18.50 -14.94
N PHE A 82 5.91 17.51 -14.68
CA PHE A 82 6.03 16.68 -13.50
C PHE A 82 7.32 15.85 -13.53
N GLY A 83 8.11 15.92 -12.46
CA GLY A 83 9.40 15.21 -12.37
C GLY A 83 10.13 15.54 -11.07
N LYS A 84 11.46 15.39 -11.07
CA LYS A 84 12.33 15.51 -9.89
C LYS A 84 12.09 16.75 -9.05
N GLN A 85 11.86 17.91 -9.68
CA GLN A 85 11.66 19.16 -8.97
C GLN A 85 10.34 19.16 -8.16
N ALA A 86 9.29 18.57 -8.69
CA ALA A 86 8.02 18.45 -7.98
C ALA A 86 8.14 17.58 -6.73
N VAL A 87 8.95 16.53 -6.80
CA VAL A 87 9.09 15.53 -5.71
C VAL A 87 10.32 15.73 -4.83
N ARG A 88 11.00 16.86 -4.89
CA ARG A 88 12.29 17.09 -4.22
C ARG A 88 12.32 16.85 -2.71
N ASN A 89 11.20 17.00 -2.04
CA ASN A 89 11.07 16.77 -0.58
C ASN A 89 10.38 15.44 -0.25
N MET A 90 9.89 14.74 -1.27
CA MET A 90 9.24 13.45 -1.08
C MET A 90 10.26 12.37 -0.74
N ARG A 91 9.87 11.43 0.13
CA ARG A 91 10.70 10.28 0.50
C ARG A 91 10.00 8.94 0.29
N LEU A 92 8.67 8.95 0.20
CA LEU A 92 7.89 7.71 0.14
C LEU A 92 6.65 7.86 -0.74
N PHE A 93 6.57 6.98 -1.72
CA PHE A 93 5.42 6.78 -2.58
C PHE A 93 4.91 5.36 -2.41
N ILE A 94 3.62 5.19 -2.09
CA ILE A 94 3.02 3.89 -1.85
C ILE A 94 1.87 3.67 -2.82
N ALA A 95 1.86 2.55 -3.52
CA ALA A 95 0.77 2.11 -4.38
C ALA A 95 0.12 0.82 -3.90
N GLY A 96 -1.14 0.65 -4.24
CA GLY A 96 -1.88 -0.59 -4.02
C GLY A 96 -3.36 -0.45 -4.33
N SER A 97 -4.15 -1.45 -3.96
CA SER A 97 -5.59 -1.61 -4.28
C SER A 97 -5.87 -1.94 -5.75
N ALA A 98 -4.83 -2.03 -6.58
CA ALA A 98 -4.82 -2.55 -7.94
C ALA A 98 -3.37 -2.86 -8.33
N PRO A 99 -3.11 -3.72 -9.33
CA PRO A 99 -1.77 -3.98 -9.84
C PRO A 99 -1.14 -2.72 -10.44
N LEU A 100 0.11 -2.45 -10.08
CA LEU A 100 0.92 -1.40 -10.69
C LEU A 100 1.65 -1.98 -11.91
N LEU A 101 1.46 -1.40 -13.07
CA LEU A 101 2.16 -1.81 -14.28
C LEU A 101 3.66 -1.55 -14.14
N VAL A 102 4.48 -2.48 -14.64
CA VAL A 102 5.94 -2.38 -14.64
C VAL A 102 6.41 -1.13 -15.39
N GLU A 103 5.73 -0.79 -16.49
CA GLU A 103 6.01 0.40 -17.28
C GLU A 103 5.79 1.68 -16.45
N THR A 104 4.69 1.75 -15.69
CA THR A 104 4.40 2.90 -14.80
C THR A 104 5.45 3.02 -13.69
N PHE A 105 5.86 1.91 -13.10
CA PHE A 105 6.93 1.89 -12.09
C PHE A 105 8.25 2.41 -12.66
N ASN A 106 8.64 1.95 -13.86
CA ASN A 106 9.89 2.34 -14.52
C ASN A 106 9.86 3.82 -14.94
N GLU A 107 8.78 4.27 -15.57
CA GLU A 107 8.62 5.68 -15.95
C GLU A 107 8.65 6.60 -14.73
N TRP A 108 7.97 6.21 -13.64
CA TRP A 108 8.02 6.95 -12.38
C TRP A 108 9.44 7.09 -11.85
N LYS A 109 10.19 5.98 -11.82
CA LYS A 109 11.59 5.97 -11.39
C LYS A 109 12.48 6.87 -12.25
N GLU A 110 12.34 6.80 -13.57
CA GLU A 110 13.12 7.60 -14.51
C GLU A 110 12.85 9.09 -14.31
N ARG A 111 11.58 9.49 -14.25
CA ARG A 111 11.18 10.90 -14.18
C ARG A 111 11.37 11.54 -12.83
N THR A 112 11.22 10.78 -11.75
CA THR A 112 11.27 11.32 -10.38
C THR A 112 12.54 10.97 -9.61
N GLY A 113 13.22 9.89 -9.98
CA GLY A 113 14.32 9.30 -9.20
C GLY A 113 13.86 8.44 -8.03
N HIS A 114 12.55 8.30 -7.79
CA HIS A 114 11.98 7.48 -6.71
C HIS A 114 11.37 6.20 -7.25
N THR A 115 11.42 5.13 -6.47
CA THR A 115 10.65 3.92 -6.74
C THR A 115 9.35 3.93 -5.93
N ILE A 116 8.27 3.46 -6.52
CA ILE A 116 6.99 3.27 -5.83
C ILE A 116 7.10 2.01 -4.96
N LEU A 117 6.66 2.09 -3.71
CA LEU A 117 6.51 0.96 -2.82
C LEU A 117 5.13 0.35 -3.05
N GLU A 118 5.09 -0.80 -3.73
CA GLU A 118 3.85 -1.55 -3.96
C GLU A 118 3.56 -2.47 -2.78
N ARG A 119 2.30 -2.60 -2.40
CA ARG A 119 1.81 -3.42 -1.29
C ARG A 119 0.47 -4.05 -1.64
N TYR A 120 0.12 -5.14 -0.95
CA TYR A 120 -1.14 -5.84 -1.11
C TYR A 120 -1.89 -5.97 0.22
N GLY A 121 -3.19 -5.96 0.13
CA GLY A 121 -4.14 -6.17 1.21
C GLY A 121 -5.56 -5.91 0.74
N MET A 122 -6.51 -6.24 1.58
CA MET A 122 -7.94 -6.15 1.32
C MET A 122 -8.70 -5.66 2.56
N SER A 123 -10.00 -5.41 2.45
CA SER A 123 -10.81 -4.88 3.57
C SER A 123 -10.81 -5.84 4.77
N GLU A 124 -10.85 -7.12 4.50
CA GLU A 124 -10.93 -8.21 5.48
C GLU A 124 -9.65 -8.40 6.29
N THR A 125 -8.52 -7.91 5.77
CA THR A 125 -7.21 -8.18 6.36
C THR A 125 -6.35 -6.93 6.60
N SER A 126 -6.79 -5.75 6.14
CA SER A 126 -5.89 -4.62 5.99
C SER A 126 -4.67 -5.00 5.14
N MET A 127 -3.45 -4.57 5.47
CA MET A 127 -2.27 -4.87 4.66
C MET A 127 -1.62 -6.18 5.05
N LEU A 128 -1.33 -7.00 4.06
CA LEU A 128 -0.74 -8.33 4.18
C LEU A 128 0.74 -8.34 3.81
N THR A 129 1.06 -7.73 2.67
CA THR A 129 2.43 -7.71 2.13
C THR A 129 2.86 -6.29 1.79
N SER A 130 4.16 -6.08 1.70
CA SER A 130 4.76 -4.83 1.23
C SER A 130 6.15 -5.07 0.66
N ASN A 131 6.48 -4.35 -0.42
CA ASN A 131 7.86 -4.15 -0.79
C ASN A 131 8.60 -3.40 0.34
N PRO A 132 9.93 -3.57 0.48
CA PRO A 132 10.68 -2.97 1.57
C PRO A 132 10.77 -1.45 1.46
N TYR A 133 10.74 -0.79 2.61
CA TYR A 133 11.05 0.63 2.70
C TYR A 133 12.55 0.89 2.76
N HIS A 134 13.28 0.13 3.58
CA HIS A 134 14.72 0.27 3.72
C HIS A 134 15.45 -0.55 2.64
N GLU A 135 16.43 0.07 2.00
CA GLU A 135 17.25 -0.61 0.98
C GLU A 135 18.02 -1.82 1.52
N ALA A 136 18.37 -1.80 2.81
CA ALA A 136 19.00 -2.93 3.50
C ALA A 136 18.14 -4.19 3.51
N ASP A 137 16.81 -4.05 3.42
CA ASP A 137 15.86 -5.17 3.39
C ASP A 137 15.66 -5.71 1.96
N GLY A 138 16.32 -5.10 0.98
CA GLY A 138 16.30 -5.49 -0.44
C GLY A 138 15.65 -4.44 -1.35
N PRO A 139 15.68 -4.68 -2.66
CA PRO A 139 15.10 -3.77 -3.65
C PRO A 139 13.57 -3.87 -3.68
N ARG A 140 12.92 -2.78 -4.09
CA ARG A 140 11.52 -2.80 -4.54
C ARG A 140 11.48 -3.36 -5.94
N ILE A 141 10.72 -4.43 -6.14
CA ILE A 141 10.66 -5.16 -7.41
C ILE A 141 9.34 -4.83 -8.09
N ALA A 142 9.41 -4.23 -9.28
CA ALA A 142 8.25 -3.90 -10.09
C ALA A 142 7.39 -5.14 -10.38
N GLY A 143 6.07 -4.99 -10.34
CA GLY A 143 5.14 -6.10 -10.59
C GLY A 143 5.04 -7.10 -9.45
N THR A 144 5.58 -6.78 -8.27
CA THR A 144 5.44 -7.60 -7.06
C THR A 144 4.85 -6.81 -5.90
N VAL A 145 4.13 -7.49 -5.03
CA VAL A 145 3.55 -6.90 -3.82
C VAL A 145 4.43 -7.06 -2.58
N GLY A 146 5.66 -7.55 -2.76
CA GLY A 146 6.65 -7.71 -1.69
C GLY A 146 6.43 -8.97 -0.85
N ARG A 147 6.86 -8.88 0.41
CA ARG A 147 6.86 -9.99 1.37
C ARG A 147 5.79 -9.80 2.45
N PRO A 148 5.37 -10.88 3.15
CA PRO A 148 4.48 -10.77 4.29
C PRO A 148 4.99 -9.75 5.31
N LEU A 149 4.07 -8.93 5.83
CA LEU A 149 4.37 -7.99 6.91
C LEU A 149 4.62 -8.73 8.23
N PRO A 150 5.38 -8.15 9.15
CA PRO A 150 5.59 -8.73 10.47
C PRO A 150 4.29 -9.11 11.18
N GLY A 151 4.18 -10.35 11.62
CA GLY A 151 2.99 -10.91 12.27
C GLY A 151 1.91 -11.42 11.31
N VAL A 152 2.16 -11.37 9.99
CA VAL A 152 1.30 -11.99 8.98
C VAL A 152 1.96 -13.27 8.48
N GLU A 153 1.23 -14.36 8.56
CA GLU A 153 1.56 -15.61 7.90
C GLU A 153 0.78 -15.71 6.59
N LEU A 154 1.46 -16.14 5.54
CA LEU A 154 0.88 -16.25 4.20
C LEU A 154 1.33 -17.55 3.55
N ARG A 155 0.39 -18.29 2.99
CA ARG A 155 0.68 -19.47 2.16
C ARG A 155 -0.09 -19.39 0.85
N CYS A 156 0.48 -19.97 -0.19
CA CYS A 156 -0.17 -20.14 -1.49
C CYS A 156 -0.54 -21.62 -1.65
N MET A 157 -1.81 -21.89 -1.92
CA MET A 157 -2.36 -23.25 -1.98
C MET A 157 -2.99 -23.52 -3.32
N THR A 158 -2.78 -24.72 -3.86
CA THR A 158 -3.48 -25.22 -5.04
C THR A 158 -4.96 -25.49 -4.74
N GLN A 159 -5.76 -25.79 -5.77
CA GLN A 159 -7.17 -26.19 -5.57
C GLN A 159 -7.29 -27.50 -4.76
N GLU A 160 -6.28 -28.36 -4.81
CA GLU A 160 -6.21 -29.62 -4.06
C GLU A 160 -5.67 -29.44 -2.63
N GLN A 161 -5.61 -28.19 -2.16
CA GLN A 161 -5.12 -27.84 -0.81
C GLN A 161 -3.68 -28.30 -0.54
N GLN A 162 -2.83 -28.26 -1.57
CA GLN A 162 -1.40 -28.48 -1.44
C GLN A 162 -0.63 -27.16 -1.54
N PRO A 163 0.50 -27.00 -0.85
CA PRO A 163 1.35 -25.82 -1.03
C PRO A 163 1.82 -25.68 -2.47
N CYS A 164 1.66 -24.48 -3.03
CA CYS A 164 2.14 -24.19 -4.39
C CYS A 164 3.66 -24.25 -4.48
N ALA A 165 4.17 -24.76 -5.58
CA ALA A 165 5.57 -24.61 -5.95
C ALA A 165 5.89 -23.15 -6.32
N VAL A 166 7.18 -22.80 -6.31
CA VAL A 166 7.62 -21.45 -6.73
C VAL A 166 7.27 -21.22 -8.21
N GLY A 167 6.54 -20.15 -8.49
CA GLY A 167 6.05 -19.82 -9.83
C GLY A 167 4.68 -20.44 -10.19
N GLU A 168 4.12 -21.26 -9.32
CA GLU A 168 2.78 -21.80 -9.48
C GLU A 168 1.71 -20.82 -8.97
N VAL A 169 0.58 -20.78 -9.69
CA VAL A 169 -0.58 -19.92 -9.33
C VAL A 169 -1.51 -20.69 -8.41
N GLY A 170 -1.90 -20.05 -7.29
CA GLY A 170 -2.83 -20.64 -6.32
C GLY A 170 -3.61 -19.61 -5.52
N GLY A 171 -4.47 -20.08 -4.63
CA GLY A 171 -5.19 -19.29 -3.64
C GLY A 171 -4.26 -18.81 -2.53
N ILE A 172 -4.45 -17.55 -2.11
CA ILE A 172 -3.69 -16.98 -1.00
C ILE A 172 -4.48 -17.19 0.28
N GLU A 173 -3.90 -17.88 1.24
CA GLU A 173 -4.43 -18.03 2.60
C GLU A 173 -3.56 -17.25 3.58
N VAL A 174 -4.20 -16.63 4.56
CA VAL A 174 -3.52 -15.70 5.46
C VAL A 174 -3.96 -15.91 6.90
N ARG A 175 -3.00 -15.73 7.83
CA ARG A 175 -3.24 -15.72 9.26
C ARG A 175 -2.52 -14.55 9.91
N GLY A 176 -3.16 -13.89 10.86
CA GLY A 176 -2.55 -12.79 11.59
C GLY A 176 -3.55 -11.96 12.40
N PRO A 177 -3.07 -11.11 13.31
CA PRO A 177 -3.91 -10.29 14.19
C PRO A 177 -4.65 -9.17 13.44
N ASN A 178 -4.42 -9.03 12.17
CA ASN A 178 -5.05 -8.07 11.28
C ASN A 178 -6.21 -8.67 10.48
N VAL A 179 -6.41 -9.98 10.51
CA VAL A 179 -7.54 -10.65 9.87
C VAL A 179 -8.82 -10.29 10.63
N PHE A 180 -9.89 -9.98 9.92
CA PHE A 180 -11.18 -9.64 10.51
C PHE A 180 -11.85 -10.89 11.13
N PRO A 181 -12.78 -10.72 12.10
CA PRO A 181 -13.44 -11.87 12.74
C PRO A 181 -14.55 -12.50 11.89
N GLY A 182 -14.95 -11.85 10.79
CA GLY A 182 -16.00 -12.34 9.91
C GLY A 182 -16.94 -11.25 9.40
N TYR A 183 -17.82 -11.62 8.49
CA TYR A 183 -18.81 -10.72 7.91
C TYR A 183 -20.00 -10.50 8.87
N TRP A 184 -20.36 -9.24 9.03
CA TRP A 184 -21.46 -8.85 9.92
C TRP A 184 -22.79 -9.50 9.53
N ARG A 185 -23.38 -10.26 10.45
CA ARG A 185 -24.65 -11.01 10.24
C ARG A 185 -24.65 -11.98 9.06
N MET A 186 -23.47 -12.47 8.65
CA MET A 186 -23.32 -13.42 7.55
C MET A 186 -22.44 -14.61 8.01
N PRO A 187 -22.93 -15.47 8.93
CA PRO A 187 -22.11 -16.56 9.48
C PRO A 187 -21.77 -17.62 8.42
N GLU A 188 -22.67 -17.92 7.49
CA GLU A 188 -22.42 -18.86 6.39
C GLU A 188 -21.29 -18.37 5.50
N LYS A 189 -21.38 -17.10 5.04
CA LYS A 189 -20.31 -16.49 4.23
C LYS A 189 -18.97 -16.44 4.99
N THR A 190 -19.01 -16.18 6.30
CA THR A 190 -17.80 -16.22 7.11
C THR A 190 -17.19 -17.62 7.13
N ALA A 191 -18.01 -18.66 7.31
CA ALA A 191 -17.53 -20.05 7.31
C ALA A 191 -16.93 -20.50 5.95
N GLU A 192 -17.44 -19.96 4.83
CA GLU A 192 -16.90 -20.23 3.50
C GLU A 192 -15.50 -19.64 3.28
N GLU A 193 -15.20 -18.50 3.91
CA GLU A 193 -13.94 -17.76 3.68
C GLU A 193 -12.82 -18.14 4.67
N PHE A 194 -13.15 -18.86 5.73
CA PHE A 194 -12.14 -19.31 6.71
C PHE A 194 -11.83 -20.78 6.53
N THR A 195 -10.55 -21.12 6.59
CA THR A 195 -10.09 -22.50 6.63
C THR A 195 -10.30 -23.09 8.03
N THR A 196 -10.36 -24.42 8.12
CA THR A 196 -10.59 -25.13 9.39
C THR A 196 -9.46 -24.99 10.40
N ASP A 197 -8.27 -24.61 9.93
CA ASP A 197 -7.05 -24.37 10.74
C ASP A 197 -6.83 -22.87 11.09
N GLY A 198 -7.75 -22.01 10.74
CA GLY A 198 -7.81 -20.57 11.13
C GLY A 198 -7.06 -19.63 10.23
#